data_30743edfd68b302388a83bb3d3683a73
#
_entry.id   30743edfd68b302388a83bb3d3683a73
#
_cell.length_a   1.000
_cell.length_b   1.000
_cell.length_c   1.000
_cell.angle_alpha   90.00
_cell.angle_beta   90.00
_cell.angle_gamma   90.00
#
_symmetry.space_group_name_H-M   'P 1'
#
loop_
_entity.id
_entity.type
_entity.pdbx_description
1 polymer ?
#
loop_
_entity_poly.entity_id
_entity_poly.type
_entity_poly.pdbx_seq_one_letter_code
_entity_poly.pdbx_strand_id
1 'polypeptide(L)'
;GQISKSKAALHKKNPPLGSILIGRIIPESGGDTMFSSLSKAYDDLSQEWKERLEEMNAIHSFEFGFKESLEEEGGRERLADALKENPPVSHPVIKQHPVTGRKVIYVNRLFTSHIEGDDADGSILNFLFDHIHQEKYQCRFSWKNNSIAFWDNRSVLHKPVNDYWPQLRRMERITIES
;
A
#
# COMPACT_ATOMS: atom_id res chain seq x y z
N GLY A 1 -9.72 1.19 -20.56
CA GLY A 1 -8.75 1.89 -19.74
C GLY A 1 -7.91 0.89 -19.00
N GLN A 2 -6.60 0.82 -19.24
CA GLN A 2 -5.71 -0.03 -18.45
C GLN A 2 -5.61 0.58 -17.05
N ILE A 3 -6.24 -0.05 -16.08
CA ILE A 3 -5.97 0.18 -14.67
C ILE A 3 -4.49 -0.18 -14.48
N SER A 4 -3.65 0.82 -14.27
CA SER A 4 -2.27 0.63 -13.84
C SER A 4 -2.33 -0.18 -12.55
N LYS A 5 -2.04 -1.48 -12.64
CA LYS A 5 -1.97 -2.40 -11.50
C LYS A 5 -0.87 -1.87 -10.59
N SER A 6 -1.24 -1.05 -9.61
CA SER A 6 -0.35 -0.76 -8.50
C SER A 6 -0.05 -2.10 -7.85
N LYS A 7 1.14 -2.63 -8.11
CA LYS A 7 1.64 -3.80 -7.38
C LYS A 7 2.05 -3.33 -5.98
N ALA A 8 1.07 -2.97 -5.17
CA ALA A 8 1.32 -2.87 -3.74
C ALA A 8 1.73 -4.26 -3.27
N ALA A 9 2.87 -4.34 -2.63
CA ALA A 9 3.57 -5.61 -2.44
C ALA A 9 3.34 -6.22 -1.07
N LEU A 10 2.46 -5.65 -0.25
CA LEU A 10 2.20 -6.11 1.12
C LEU A 10 1.61 -7.54 1.19
N HIS A 11 0.95 -7.99 0.13
CA HIS A 11 0.43 -9.36 0.01
C HIS A 11 1.51 -10.40 -0.32
N LYS A 12 2.78 -9.98 -0.50
CA LYS A 12 3.88 -10.91 -0.76
C LYS A 12 4.58 -11.29 0.55
N LYS A 13 5.05 -12.54 0.61
CA LYS A 13 5.89 -13.02 1.72
C LYS A 13 7.15 -12.16 1.88
N ASN A 14 7.80 -11.84 0.75
CA ASN A 14 8.94 -10.94 0.68
C ASN A 14 8.54 -9.73 -0.18
N PRO A 15 8.12 -8.62 0.44
CA PRO A 15 7.76 -7.41 -0.30
C PRO A 15 8.98 -6.78 -0.96
N PRO A 16 8.87 -6.24 -2.20
CA PRO A 16 9.97 -5.54 -2.83
C PRO A 16 10.41 -4.34 -2.00
N LEU A 17 11.71 -4.09 -1.99
CA LEU A 17 12.37 -3.04 -1.23
C LEU A 17 11.78 -1.67 -1.56
N GLY A 18 11.73 -1.33 -2.84
CA GLY A 18 11.34 0.01 -3.24
C GLY A 18 10.72 0.07 -4.64
N SER A 19 10.28 1.24 -5.00
CA SER A 19 9.77 1.53 -6.33
C SER A 19 10.31 2.87 -6.82
N ILE A 20 10.70 2.89 -8.09
CA ILE A 20 11.04 4.10 -8.83
C ILE A 20 9.92 4.35 -9.84
N LEU A 21 9.40 5.56 -9.89
CA LEU A 21 8.38 5.98 -10.84
C LEU A 21 8.87 7.19 -11.61
N ILE A 22 8.76 7.12 -12.94
CA ILE A 22 9.20 8.18 -13.86
C ILE A 22 7.97 8.71 -14.60
N GLY A 23 7.77 10.03 -14.58
CA GLY A 23 6.72 10.71 -15.34
C GLY A 23 7.12 10.93 -16.78
N ARG A 24 6.45 10.28 -17.74
CA ARG A 24 6.74 10.43 -19.18
C ARG A 24 5.78 11.38 -19.87
N ILE A 25 4.50 11.27 -19.56
CA ILE A 25 3.48 12.23 -20.01
C ILE A 25 2.70 12.62 -18.76
N ILE A 26 2.73 13.89 -18.45
CA ILE A 26 2.10 14.45 -17.26
C ILE A 26 0.99 15.39 -17.72
N PRO A 27 -0.23 15.28 -17.15
CA PRO A 27 -1.32 16.18 -17.43
C PRO A 27 -0.99 17.61 -16.95
N GLU A 28 -1.61 18.62 -17.56
CA GLU A 28 -1.42 20.03 -17.18
C GLU A 28 -1.92 20.30 -15.75
N SER A 29 -2.92 19.52 -15.30
CA SER A 29 -3.47 19.59 -13.95
C SER A 29 -3.83 18.22 -13.43
N GLY A 30 -3.67 18.00 -12.12
CA GLY A 30 -3.96 16.72 -11.48
C GLY A 30 -2.89 15.65 -11.69
N GLY A 31 -3.22 14.41 -11.36
CA GLY A 31 -2.36 13.25 -11.55
C GLY A 31 -1.20 13.14 -10.55
N ASP A 32 -1.25 13.87 -9.45
CA ASP A 32 -0.25 13.81 -8.37
C ASP A 32 -0.19 12.44 -7.71
N THR A 33 0.79 12.25 -6.86
CA THR A 33 0.87 11.06 -6.01
C THR A 33 0.95 11.49 -4.55
N MET A 34 0.07 10.91 -3.72
CA MET A 34 0.11 11.04 -2.27
C MET A 34 0.99 9.95 -1.69
N PHE A 35 1.85 10.32 -0.75
CA PHE A 35 2.66 9.40 0.04
C PHE A 35 2.31 9.57 1.51
N SER A 36 2.28 8.47 2.28
CA SER A 36 2.07 8.49 3.73
C SER A 36 3.17 7.72 4.44
N SER A 37 3.76 8.34 5.48
CA SER A 37 4.84 7.76 6.26
C SER A 37 4.30 6.86 7.37
N LEU A 38 4.48 5.54 7.22
CA LEU A 38 4.06 4.55 8.20
C LEU A 38 4.87 4.59 9.50
N SER A 39 6.12 5.07 9.44
CA SER A 39 6.95 5.23 10.65
C SER A 39 6.53 6.43 11.48
N LYS A 40 6.20 7.56 10.85
CA LYS A 40 5.63 8.72 11.59
C LYS A 40 4.29 8.37 12.23
N ALA A 41 3.46 7.62 11.50
CA ALA A 41 2.20 7.14 12.05
C ALA A 41 2.40 6.23 13.27
N TYR A 42 3.40 5.34 13.26
CA TYR A 42 3.76 4.54 14.43
C TYR A 42 4.26 5.40 15.59
N ASP A 43 5.14 6.36 15.33
CA ASP A 43 5.74 7.22 16.37
C ASP A 43 4.65 7.96 17.16
N ASP A 44 3.57 8.38 16.51
CA ASP A 44 2.43 9.12 17.08
C ASP A 44 1.38 8.25 17.79
N LEU A 45 1.49 6.93 17.78
CA LEU A 45 0.62 6.06 18.59
C LEU A 45 0.90 6.26 20.08
N SER A 46 -0.14 6.13 20.91
CA SER A 46 0.04 6.04 22.36
C SER A 46 0.84 4.79 22.73
N GLN A 47 1.46 4.80 23.91
CA GLN A 47 2.23 3.66 24.38
C GLN A 47 1.38 2.38 24.50
N GLU A 48 0.14 2.52 24.97
CA GLU A 48 -0.83 1.43 25.05
C GLU A 48 -1.12 0.79 23.67
N TRP A 49 -1.31 1.62 22.64
CA TRP A 49 -1.50 1.12 21.28
C TRP A 49 -0.25 0.44 20.72
N LYS A 50 0.94 0.99 20.98
CA LYS A 50 2.20 0.37 20.55
C LYS A 50 2.35 -1.03 21.12
N GLU A 51 2.19 -1.18 22.44
CA GLU A 51 2.29 -2.47 23.14
C GLU A 51 1.27 -3.48 22.61
N ARG A 52 0.00 -3.06 22.47
CA ARG A 52 -1.05 -3.93 21.98
C ARG A 52 -0.82 -4.40 20.55
N LEU A 53 -0.41 -3.50 19.65
CA LEU A 53 -0.26 -3.82 18.22
C LEU A 53 1.01 -4.63 17.91
N GLU A 54 2.04 -4.58 18.74
CA GLU A 54 3.27 -5.37 18.59
C GLU A 54 3.04 -6.88 18.74
N GLU A 55 1.99 -7.27 19.46
CA GLU A 55 1.57 -8.67 19.65
C GLU A 55 0.64 -9.19 18.54
N MET A 56 0.23 -8.32 17.61
CA MET A 56 -0.79 -8.64 16.60
C MET A 56 -0.20 -8.92 15.24
N ASN A 57 -0.85 -9.85 14.50
CA ASN A 57 -0.61 -10.10 13.10
C ASN A 57 -1.83 -9.72 12.26
N ALA A 58 -1.60 -9.38 11.01
CA ALA A 58 -2.64 -9.09 10.05
C ALA A 58 -2.50 -9.96 8.80
N ILE A 59 -3.62 -10.38 8.23
CA ILE A 59 -3.66 -11.14 6.98
C ILE A 59 -3.74 -10.20 5.80
N HIS A 60 -2.80 -10.38 4.88
CA HIS A 60 -2.73 -9.68 3.60
C HIS A 60 -3.08 -10.64 2.47
N SER A 61 -4.03 -10.27 1.63
CA SER A 61 -4.58 -11.14 0.61
C SER A 61 -4.65 -10.44 -0.75
N PHE A 62 -4.10 -11.11 -1.76
CA PHE A 62 -4.28 -10.70 -3.16
C PHE A 62 -5.76 -10.78 -3.55
N GLU A 63 -6.44 -11.86 -3.17
CA GLU A 63 -7.86 -12.06 -3.45
C GLU A 63 -8.72 -10.92 -2.88
N PHE A 64 -8.46 -10.51 -1.64
CA PHE A 64 -9.15 -9.38 -1.02
C PHE A 64 -8.95 -8.08 -1.80
N GLY A 65 -7.71 -7.78 -2.19
CA GLY A 65 -7.37 -6.54 -2.91
C GLY A 65 -7.87 -6.47 -4.35
N PHE A 66 -8.23 -7.60 -4.95
CA PHE A 66 -8.75 -7.71 -6.31
C PHE A 66 -10.17 -8.26 -6.36
N LYS A 67 -10.90 -8.19 -5.25
CA LYS A 67 -12.25 -8.73 -5.11
C LYS A 67 -13.18 -8.30 -6.25
N GLU A 68 -13.25 -7.00 -6.53
CA GLU A 68 -14.07 -6.46 -7.62
C GLU A 68 -13.70 -7.06 -8.98
N SER A 69 -12.40 -7.14 -9.30
CA SER A 69 -11.92 -7.74 -10.56
C SER A 69 -12.15 -9.25 -10.65
N LEU A 70 -12.25 -9.95 -9.52
CA LEU A 70 -12.54 -11.37 -9.44
C LEU A 70 -14.04 -11.66 -9.58
N GLU A 71 -14.90 -10.70 -9.21
CA GLU A 71 -16.35 -10.76 -9.36
C GLU A 71 -16.81 -10.41 -10.78
N GLU A 72 -15.96 -9.78 -11.62
CA GLU A 72 -16.24 -9.56 -13.04
C GLU A 72 -16.32 -10.90 -13.80
N GLU A 73 -17.10 -10.93 -14.89
CA GLU A 73 -17.19 -12.09 -15.78
C GLU A 73 -15.80 -12.50 -16.30
N GLY A 74 -15.43 -13.79 -16.12
CA GLY A 74 -14.11 -14.32 -16.45
C GLY A 74 -12.97 -13.80 -15.56
N GLY A 75 -13.26 -13.09 -14.47
CA GLY A 75 -12.26 -12.48 -13.61
C GLY A 75 -11.40 -13.52 -12.88
N ARG A 76 -12.01 -14.60 -12.37
CA ARG A 76 -11.27 -15.67 -11.67
C ARG A 76 -10.35 -16.45 -12.60
N GLU A 77 -10.78 -16.77 -13.81
CA GLU A 77 -9.95 -17.44 -14.82
C GLU A 77 -8.77 -16.56 -15.24
N ARG A 78 -9.03 -15.27 -15.49
CA ARG A 78 -7.99 -14.28 -15.87
C ARG A 78 -6.93 -14.10 -14.79
N LEU A 79 -7.29 -14.23 -13.51
CA LEU A 79 -6.41 -14.03 -12.36
C LEU A 79 -6.00 -15.33 -11.66
N ALA A 80 -6.32 -16.52 -12.22
CA ALA A 80 -6.10 -17.81 -11.59
C ALA A 80 -4.63 -18.04 -11.19
N ASP A 81 -3.69 -17.77 -12.10
CA ASP A 81 -2.25 -17.92 -11.81
C ASP A 81 -1.79 -16.94 -10.73
N ALA A 82 -2.26 -15.69 -10.78
CA ALA A 82 -1.92 -14.70 -9.77
C ALA A 82 -2.46 -15.05 -8.38
N LEU A 83 -3.65 -15.64 -8.29
CA LEU A 83 -4.21 -16.15 -7.03
C LEU A 83 -3.37 -17.29 -6.47
N LYS A 84 -2.95 -18.23 -7.33
CA LYS A 84 -2.13 -19.36 -6.95
C LYS A 84 -0.73 -18.94 -6.48
N GLU A 85 -0.14 -17.95 -7.14
CA GLU A 85 1.20 -17.43 -6.80
C GLU A 85 1.21 -16.52 -5.57
N ASN A 86 0.06 -15.96 -5.20
CA ASN A 86 -0.06 -15.01 -4.09
C ASN A 86 -1.15 -15.47 -3.09
N PRO A 87 -0.94 -16.58 -2.37
CA PRO A 87 -1.83 -16.98 -1.29
C PRO A 87 -1.83 -15.91 -0.17
N PRO A 88 -2.86 -15.86 0.67
CA PRO A 88 -2.85 -14.98 1.84
C PRO A 88 -1.61 -15.19 2.72
N VAL A 89 -1.06 -14.11 3.22
CA VAL A 89 0.14 -14.11 4.09
C VAL A 89 -0.13 -13.36 5.38
N SER A 90 0.37 -13.90 6.49
CA SER A 90 0.37 -13.24 7.78
C SER A 90 1.63 -12.41 7.95
N HIS A 91 1.48 -11.16 8.40
CA HIS A 91 2.58 -10.29 8.78
C HIS A 91 2.28 -9.60 10.11
N PRO A 92 3.31 -9.32 10.94
CA PRO A 92 3.14 -8.48 12.11
C PRO A 92 2.52 -7.13 11.72
N VAL A 93 1.55 -6.64 12.52
CA VAL A 93 0.95 -5.30 12.35
C VAL A 93 2.01 -4.22 12.50
N ILE A 94 2.95 -4.42 13.42
CA ILE A 94 4.12 -3.55 13.59
C ILE A 94 5.36 -4.30 13.11
N LYS A 95 6.02 -3.74 12.10
CA LYS A 95 7.29 -4.27 11.57
C LYS A 95 8.45 -3.34 11.87
N GLN A 96 9.60 -3.91 12.14
CA GLN A 96 10.85 -3.15 12.19
C GLN A 96 11.48 -3.07 10.81
N HIS A 97 11.80 -1.87 10.38
CA HIS A 97 12.48 -1.65 9.10
C HIS A 97 13.93 -2.18 9.16
N PRO A 98 14.35 -3.09 8.27
CA PRO A 98 15.59 -3.85 8.42
C PRO A 98 16.86 -3.01 8.31
N VAL A 99 16.79 -1.81 7.71
CA VAL A 99 17.95 -0.93 7.54
C VAL A 99 17.98 0.17 8.59
N THR A 100 16.84 0.81 8.86
CA THR A 100 16.77 1.97 9.75
C THR A 100 16.46 1.60 11.20
N GLY A 101 15.98 0.38 11.46
CA GLY A 101 15.51 -0.05 12.77
C GLY A 101 14.20 0.60 13.23
N ARG A 102 13.64 1.54 12.44
CA ARG A 102 12.38 2.22 12.80
C ARG A 102 11.20 1.27 12.69
N LYS A 103 10.28 1.35 13.62
CA LYS A 103 9.02 0.61 13.56
C LYS A 103 8.02 1.30 12.62
N VAL A 104 7.19 0.52 11.96
CA VAL A 104 6.17 0.96 10.99
C VAL A 104 4.86 0.21 11.23
N ILE A 105 3.74 0.87 10.99
CA ILE A 105 2.42 0.23 10.95
C ILE A 105 2.26 -0.43 9.58
N TYR A 106 2.28 -1.77 9.54
CA TYR A 106 2.35 -2.54 8.29
C TYR A 106 0.98 -3.06 7.85
N VAL A 107 0.03 -2.14 7.60
CA VAL A 107 -1.30 -2.43 7.06
C VAL A 107 -1.68 -1.47 5.93
N ASN A 108 -2.58 -1.88 5.04
CA ASN A 108 -3.22 -0.98 4.08
C ASN A 108 -4.64 -1.45 3.70
N ARG A 109 -5.49 -0.51 3.29
CA ARG A 109 -6.89 -0.80 2.93
C ARG A 109 -7.05 -1.74 1.73
N LEU A 110 -6.06 -1.82 0.83
CA LEU A 110 -6.18 -2.58 -0.40
C LEU A 110 -5.98 -4.09 -0.18
N PHE A 111 -4.99 -4.46 0.64
CA PHE A 111 -4.60 -5.87 0.77
C PHE A 111 -4.77 -6.45 2.17
N THR A 112 -4.90 -5.63 3.21
CA THR A 112 -5.09 -6.14 4.57
C THR A 112 -6.56 -6.47 4.78
N SER A 113 -6.87 -7.76 4.92
CA SER A 113 -8.25 -8.24 5.05
C SER A 113 -8.76 -8.20 6.49
N HIS A 114 -7.94 -8.60 7.46
CA HIS A 114 -8.29 -8.64 8.89
C HIS A 114 -7.04 -8.78 9.77
N ILE A 115 -7.19 -8.52 11.06
CA ILE A 115 -6.20 -8.83 12.10
C ILE A 115 -6.54 -10.21 12.67
N GLU A 116 -5.52 -11.04 12.91
CA GLU A 116 -5.70 -12.35 13.51
C GLU A 116 -6.10 -12.21 14.99
N GLY A 117 -7.08 -12.98 15.45
CA GLY A 117 -7.52 -13.02 16.85
C GLY A 117 -8.55 -11.94 17.21
N ASP A 118 -8.19 -11.01 18.06
CA ASP A 118 -9.10 -10.11 18.80
C ASP A 118 -9.64 -8.88 18.04
N ASP A 119 -9.89 -8.98 16.74
CA ASP A 119 -10.50 -7.88 15.95
C ASP A 119 -11.74 -8.38 15.17
N ALA A 120 -12.61 -9.10 15.84
CA ALA A 120 -13.78 -9.74 15.21
C ALA A 120 -14.74 -8.73 14.56
N ASP A 121 -14.84 -7.50 15.09
CA ASP A 121 -15.63 -6.39 14.55
C ASP A 121 -14.86 -5.48 13.58
N GLY A 122 -13.56 -5.72 13.38
CA GLY A 122 -12.69 -4.93 12.53
C GLY A 122 -12.36 -3.53 13.06
N SER A 123 -12.67 -3.23 14.33
CA SER A 123 -12.51 -1.89 14.90
C SER A 123 -11.05 -1.45 14.95
N ILE A 124 -10.13 -2.35 15.32
CA ILE A 124 -8.69 -2.06 15.39
C ILE A 124 -8.16 -1.76 13.99
N LEU A 125 -8.48 -2.60 13.01
CA LEU A 125 -8.01 -2.41 11.64
C LEU A 125 -8.56 -1.12 11.03
N ASN A 126 -9.83 -0.78 11.28
CA ASN A 126 -10.42 0.47 10.84
C ASN A 126 -9.75 1.68 11.49
N PHE A 127 -9.49 1.64 12.80
CA PHE A 127 -8.71 2.66 13.49
C PHE A 127 -7.33 2.86 12.84
N LEU A 128 -6.60 1.77 12.56
CA LEU A 128 -5.29 1.84 11.92
C LEU A 128 -5.35 2.46 10.52
N PHE A 129 -6.37 2.09 9.73
CA PHE A 129 -6.56 2.69 8.41
C PHE A 129 -6.80 4.20 8.48
N ASP A 130 -7.61 4.66 9.41
CA ASP A 130 -7.86 6.09 9.57
C ASP A 130 -6.63 6.81 10.13
N HIS A 131 -5.91 6.16 11.05
CA HIS A 131 -4.70 6.71 11.63
C HIS A 131 -3.60 6.93 10.58
N ILE A 132 -3.24 5.91 9.78
CA ILE A 132 -2.17 6.02 8.77
C ILE A 132 -2.50 6.95 7.60
N HIS A 133 -3.76 7.33 7.44
CA HIS A 133 -4.20 8.27 6.39
C HIS A 133 -4.42 9.70 6.89
N GLN A 134 -4.00 10.04 8.11
CA GLN A 134 -4.05 11.43 8.58
C GLN A 134 -3.10 12.32 7.76
N GLU A 135 -3.54 13.54 7.45
CA GLU A 135 -2.79 14.47 6.61
C GLU A 135 -1.39 14.79 7.14
N LYS A 136 -1.21 14.81 8.46
CA LYS A 136 0.09 15.08 9.11
C LYS A 136 1.19 14.07 8.77
N TYR A 137 0.84 12.90 8.26
CA TYR A 137 1.79 11.88 7.81
C TYR A 137 2.02 11.89 6.30
N GLN A 138 1.25 12.71 5.58
CA GLN A 138 1.21 12.71 4.13
C GLN A 138 2.10 13.79 3.52
N CYS A 139 2.58 13.52 2.31
CA CYS A 139 3.07 14.52 1.40
C CYS A 139 2.51 14.27 0.00
N ARG A 140 2.25 15.37 -0.72
CA ARG A 140 1.76 15.34 -2.09
C ARG A 140 2.91 15.66 -3.03
N PHE A 141 3.16 14.78 -4.00
CA PHE A 141 4.18 14.93 -5.01
C PHE A 141 3.53 15.30 -6.34
N SER A 142 3.82 16.50 -6.81
CA SER A 142 3.35 17.00 -8.11
C SER A 142 4.37 16.69 -9.19
N TRP A 143 3.89 16.04 -10.25
CA TRP A 143 4.72 15.55 -11.33
C TRP A 143 5.01 16.63 -12.39
N LYS A 144 6.21 16.56 -12.94
CA LYS A 144 6.60 17.23 -14.20
C LYS A 144 7.15 16.17 -15.14
N ASN A 145 7.22 16.46 -16.44
CA ASN A 145 7.85 15.55 -17.39
C ASN A 145 9.28 15.21 -16.95
N ASN A 146 9.60 13.91 -16.95
CA ASN A 146 10.87 13.35 -16.47
C ASN A 146 11.13 13.48 -14.96
N SER A 147 10.16 13.93 -14.16
CA SER A 147 10.26 13.78 -12.70
C SER A 147 10.42 12.33 -12.32
N ILE A 148 11.26 12.05 -11.33
CA ILE A 148 11.50 10.74 -10.77
C ILE A 148 11.15 10.78 -9.28
N ALA A 149 10.33 9.83 -8.83
CA ALA A 149 10.11 9.57 -7.42
C ALA A 149 10.61 8.16 -7.06
N PHE A 150 11.36 8.07 -5.97
CA PHE A 150 11.81 6.81 -5.39
C PHE A 150 11.30 6.73 -3.94
N TRP A 151 10.70 5.62 -3.59
CA TRP A 151 10.24 5.37 -2.21
C TRP A 151 10.48 3.94 -1.78
N ASP A 152 10.64 3.78 -0.47
CA ASP A 152 10.75 2.48 0.18
C ASP A 152 9.34 1.91 0.45
N ASN A 153 9.01 0.80 -0.19
CA ASN A 153 7.70 0.14 -0.04
C ASN A 153 7.46 -0.42 1.38
N ARG A 154 8.51 -0.55 2.19
CA ARG A 154 8.44 -1.12 3.54
C ARG A 154 8.00 -0.10 4.58
N SER A 155 8.07 1.19 4.27
CA SER A 155 7.80 2.27 5.23
C SER A 155 6.89 3.37 4.71
N VAL A 156 6.48 3.29 3.44
CA VAL A 156 5.67 4.32 2.78
C VAL A 156 4.50 3.70 2.03
N LEU A 157 3.29 4.20 2.30
CA LEU A 157 2.14 3.99 1.41
C LEU A 157 2.12 5.07 0.33
N HIS A 158 1.63 4.71 -0.85
CA HIS A 158 1.42 5.66 -1.93
C HIS A 158 0.06 5.44 -2.61
N LYS A 159 -0.53 6.54 -3.08
CA LYS A 159 -1.81 6.55 -3.80
C LYS A 159 -1.74 7.53 -4.96
N PRO A 160 -1.95 7.11 -6.22
CA PRO A 160 -2.14 8.03 -7.32
C PRO A 160 -3.45 8.79 -7.15
N VAL A 161 -3.44 10.08 -7.44
CA VAL A 161 -4.66 10.91 -7.46
C VAL A 161 -5.17 10.92 -8.90
N ASN A 162 -6.39 10.38 -9.11
CA ASN A 162 -6.97 10.18 -10.43
C ASN A 162 -7.94 11.33 -10.81
N ASP A 163 -7.46 12.56 -10.71
CA ASP A 163 -8.19 13.81 -10.93
C ASP A 163 -7.84 14.52 -12.24
N TYR A 164 -7.21 13.82 -13.17
CA TYR A 164 -6.68 14.37 -14.42
C TYR A 164 -7.48 14.02 -15.68
N TRP A 165 -8.53 13.21 -15.55
CA TRP A 165 -9.37 12.84 -16.71
C TRP A 165 -10.02 14.10 -17.36
N PRO A 166 -10.05 14.23 -18.71
CA PRO A 166 -9.69 13.26 -19.75
C PRO A 166 -8.23 13.33 -20.24
N GLN A 167 -7.33 14.03 -19.56
CA GLN A 167 -5.95 14.19 -19.98
C GLN A 167 -5.18 12.86 -19.91
N LEU A 168 -4.16 12.74 -20.75
CA LEU A 168 -3.30 11.57 -20.79
C LEU A 168 -2.24 11.65 -19.67
N ARG A 169 -2.06 10.56 -18.94
CA ARG A 169 -0.96 10.36 -17.99
C ARG A 169 -0.23 9.05 -18.28
N ARG A 170 1.08 9.12 -18.51
CA ARG A 170 1.92 7.94 -18.73
C ARG A 170 3.10 7.96 -17.78
N MET A 171 3.22 6.87 -17.03
CA MET A 171 4.28 6.65 -16.06
C MET A 171 5.02 5.35 -16.38
N GLU A 172 6.31 5.31 -16.08
CA GLU A 172 7.13 4.09 -16.11
C GLU A 172 7.54 3.74 -14.69
N ARG A 173 7.40 2.47 -14.31
CA ARG A 173 7.71 1.98 -12.97
C ARG A 173 8.77 0.90 -13.01
N ILE A 174 9.76 1.04 -12.13
CA ILE A 174 10.75 0.01 -11.82
C ILE A 174 10.52 -0.41 -10.37
N THR A 175 10.42 -1.71 -10.15
CA THR A 175 10.33 -2.30 -8.81
C THR A 175 11.71 -2.85 -8.45
N ILE A 176 12.19 -2.52 -7.25
CA ILE A 176 13.46 -3.00 -6.72
C ILE A 176 13.13 -4.16 -5.79
N GLU A 177 13.56 -5.37 -6.17
CA GLU A 177 13.37 -6.55 -5.32
C GLU A 177 14.28 -6.50 -4.09
N SER A 178 13.87 -7.22 -3.03
CA SER A 178 14.60 -7.33 -1.76
C SER A 178 15.59 -8.48 -1.76
#